data_3847d69fc88f9575b48ac2125752ae98
#
_entry.id   3847d69fc88f9575b48ac2125752ae98
#
_cell.length_a   1.000
_cell.length_b   1.000
_cell.length_c   1.000
_cell.angle_alpha   90.00
_cell.angle_beta   90.00
_cell.angle_gamma   90.00
#
_symmetry.space_group_name_H-M   'P 1'
#
loop_
_entity.id
_entity.type
_entity.pdbx_description
1 polymer ?
#
loop_
_entity_poly.entity_id
_entity_poly.type
_entity_poly.pdbx_seq_one_letter_code
_entity_poly.pdbx_strand_id
1 'polypeptide(L)'
;MRKLEKSTEQTAEVTGSGTSIQVAGNYQQGLTYGEVKDLMELLWEANFPKLTEAATERASQSVQRLIQKTFESLNEKVDRISAEKLAEPDVQQTFNSAVQGVARKGEKANIDLLANLLEMRVERDNSDFFDICIEEAVSIVPKLTPEMIGALVTIQFVKHLTVPDGVGLEQMYAVIYREYASKCREITLTRSRTIASFGAGTYMNIMGSDTLSTFKAKYPTLNSQSDIEAAFPSLVATLRLYDEKQLHKLDLSVAGKVIALTLLRRHFPVIDPKALID
;
A
#
# COMPACT_ATOMS: atom_id res chain seq x y z
N MET A 1 -43.75 35.79 2.67
CA MET A 1 -43.46 34.68 1.75
C MET A 1 -42.40 33.78 2.40
N ARG A 2 -42.82 32.64 2.98
CA ARG A 2 -41.90 31.63 3.55
C ARG A 2 -41.43 30.71 2.42
N LYS A 3 -40.14 30.67 2.20
CA LYS A 3 -39.50 29.65 1.32
C LYS A 3 -39.58 28.31 2.03
N LEU A 4 -40.26 27.35 1.41
CA LEU A 4 -40.24 25.94 1.80
C LEU A 4 -38.88 25.36 1.44
N GLU A 5 -38.15 24.90 2.45
CA GLU A 5 -37.00 24.01 2.25
C GLU A 5 -37.52 22.64 1.78
N LYS A 6 -37.03 22.20 0.63
CA LYS A 6 -37.28 20.84 0.14
C LYS A 6 -36.39 19.88 0.96
N SER A 7 -37.01 19.08 1.79
CA SER A 7 -36.37 17.92 2.37
C SER A 7 -36.20 16.86 1.27
N THR A 8 -34.97 16.46 0.98
CA THR A 8 -34.67 15.34 0.12
C THR A 8 -34.69 14.07 0.99
N GLU A 9 -35.74 13.27 0.90
CA GLU A 9 -35.75 11.93 1.49
C GLU A 9 -34.98 11.00 0.57
N GLN A 10 -33.87 10.45 1.05
CA GLN A 10 -33.17 9.35 0.41
C GLN A 10 -33.51 8.06 1.15
N THR A 11 -34.10 7.12 0.43
CA THR A 11 -34.41 5.77 0.92
C THR A 11 -33.39 4.80 0.32
N ALA A 12 -32.62 4.11 1.14
CA ALA A 12 -31.75 3.01 0.70
C ALA A 12 -32.33 1.69 1.23
N GLU A 13 -32.61 0.75 0.34
CA GLU A 13 -32.95 -0.64 0.72
C GLU A 13 -31.66 -1.48 0.76
N VAL A 14 -31.36 -2.06 1.92
CA VAL A 14 -30.24 -2.98 2.11
C VAL A 14 -30.79 -4.41 2.12
N THR A 15 -30.50 -5.17 1.08
CA THR A 15 -30.80 -6.61 1.03
C THR A 15 -29.51 -7.39 1.35
N GLY A 16 -29.42 -7.91 2.58
CA GLY A 16 -28.30 -8.71 3.07
C GLY A 16 -27.78 -8.22 4.41
N SER A 17 -26.75 -8.88 4.97
CA SER A 17 -26.12 -8.55 6.26
C SER A 17 -25.14 -7.37 6.19
N GLY A 18 -25.29 -6.48 5.23
CA GLY A 18 -24.49 -5.27 5.07
C GLY A 18 -25.07 -4.10 5.84
N THR A 19 -24.22 -3.33 6.52
CA THR A 19 -24.60 -2.07 7.19
C THR A 19 -24.43 -0.93 6.18
N SER A 20 -25.53 -0.24 5.84
CA SER A 20 -25.53 0.97 5.02
C SER A 20 -25.50 2.19 5.94
N ILE A 21 -24.59 3.13 5.69
CA ILE A 21 -24.50 4.41 6.40
C ILE A 21 -24.92 5.50 5.43
N GLN A 22 -26.06 6.16 5.71
CA GLN A 22 -26.47 7.36 4.99
C GLN A 22 -25.89 8.60 5.67
N VAL A 23 -25.09 9.38 4.95
CA VAL A 23 -24.59 10.68 5.40
C VAL A 23 -25.48 11.77 4.80
N ALA A 24 -26.44 12.29 5.57
CA ALA A 24 -27.21 13.47 5.22
C ALA A 24 -26.56 14.70 5.88
N GLY A 25 -25.81 15.48 5.14
CA GLY A 25 -25.18 16.69 5.66
C GLY A 25 -24.66 17.61 4.57
N ASN A 26 -24.45 18.88 4.92
CA ASN A 26 -23.98 19.93 4.03
C ASN A 26 -22.70 19.52 3.30
N TYR A 27 -22.69 19.75 1.98
CA TYR A 27 -21.58 19.57 1.09
C TYR A 27 -20.36 20.40 1.55
N GLN A 28 -19.49 19.81 2.35
CA GLN A 28 -18.14 20.31 2.57
C GLN A 28 -17.20 19.55 1.62
N GLN A 29 -16.41 20.31 0.88
CA GLN A 29 -15.37 19.74 0.03
C GLN A 29 -14.33 19.05 0.93
N GLY A 30 -14.36 17.71 0.98
CA GLY A 30 -13.45 16.88 1.75
C GLY A 30 -14.12 16.14 2.92
N LEU A 31 -13.48 15.05 3.35
CA LEU A 31 -13.91 14.27 4.50
C LEU A 31 -13.47 14.93 5.80
N THR A 32 -14.39 14.99 6.79
CA THR A 32 -14.03 15.41 8.14
C THR A 32 -13.42 14.27 8.94
N TYR A 33 -12.60 14.60 9.94
CA TYR A 33 -12.11 13.62 10.90
C TYR A 33 -13.25 12.83 11.56
N GLY A 34 -14.36 13.50 11.87
CA GLY A 34 -15.55 12.86 12.46
C GLY A 34 -16.10 11.75 11.59
N GLU A 35 -16.31 12.02 10.30
CA GLU A 35 -16.88 11.02 9.37
C GLU A 35 -15.97 9.79 9.21
N VAL A 36 -14.66 9.98 9.08
CA VAL A 36 -13.71 8.87 9.02
C VAL A 36 -13.68 8.10 10.33
N LYS A 37 -13.63 8.81 11.46
CA LYS A 37 -13.63 8.21 12.79
C LYS A 37 -14.89 7.39 13.04
N ASP A 38 -16.07 7.96 12.82
CA ASP A 38 -17.35 7.32 13.10
C ASP A 38 -17.54 6.05 12.26
N LEU A 39 -17.15 6.08 10.97
CA LEU A 39 -17.16 4.90 10.12
C LEU A 39 -16.24 3.80 10.68
N MET A 40 -14.99 4.14 11.01
CA MET A 40 -14.03 3.15 11.46
C MET A 40 -14.33 2.62 12.85
N GLU A 41 -14.87 3.43 13.77
CA GLU A 41 -15.33 2.99 15.09
C GLU A 41 -16.53 2.05 14.97
N LEU A 42 -17.49 2.35 14.10
CA LEU A 42 -18.62 1.45 13.83
C LEU A 42 -18.14 0.08 13.31
N LEU A 43 -17.19 0.07 12.37
CA LEU A 43 -16.61 -1.17 11.84
C LEU A 43 -15.85 -1.94 12.91
N TRP A 44 -15.18 -1.24 13.82
CA TRP A 44 -14.52 -1.86 14.97
C TRP A 44 -15.52 -2.57 15.90
N GLU A 45 -16.56 -1.87 16.35
CA GLU A 45 -17.58 -2.43 17.24
C GLU A 45 -18.30 -3.63 16.63
N ALA A 46 -18.61 -3.57 15.33
CA ALA A 46 -19.27 -4.66 14.62
C ALA A 46 -18.43 -5.94 14.53
N ASN A 47 -17.10 -5.83 14.45
CA ASN A 47 -16.23 -6.97 14.22
C ASN A 47 -15.62 -7.60 15.48
N PHE A 48 -15.58 -6.90 16.62
CA PHE A 48 -14.83 -7.34 17.81
C PHE A 48 -15.62 -7.33 19.15
N PRO A 49 -16.84 -7.88 19.20
CA PRO A 49 -17.69 -7.78 20.39
C PRO A 49 -17.25 -8.68 21.58
N LYS A 50 -16.25 -9.58 21.40
CA LYS A 50 -15.93 -10.64 22.37
C LYS A 50 -14.45 -10.73 22.76
N LEU A 51 -13.69 -9.66 22.66
CA LEU A 51 -12.30 -9.66 23.10
C LEU A 51 -12.22 -9.49 24.63
N THR A 52 -11.13 -10.03 25.24
CA THR A 52 -10.80 -9.68 26.62
C THR A 52 -10.43 -8.21 26.72
N GLU A 53 -10.65 -7.58 27.90
CA GLU A 53 -10.40 -6.15 28.10
C GLU A 53 -9.00 -5.70 27.62
N ALA A 54 -7.94 -6.43 27.99
CA ALA A 54 -6.57 -6.12 27.55
C ALA A 54 -6.36 -6.28 26.05
N ALA A 55 -7.07 -7.19 25.38
CA ALA A 55 -7.00 -7.35 23.93
C ALA A 55 -7.80 -6.25 23.23
N THR A 56 -8.94 -5.87 23.77
CA THR A 56 -9.78 -4.76 23.30
C THR A 56 -9.00 -3.45 23.35
N GLU A 57 -8.35 -3.16 24.47
CA GLU A 57 -7.56 -1.93 24.64
C GLU A 57 -6.45 -1.82 23.59
N ARG A 58 -5.65 -2.87 23.39
CA ARG A 58 -4.57 -2.85 22.38
C ARG A 58 -5.08 -2.70 20.96
N ALA A 59 -6.16 -3.40 20.64
CA ALA A 59 -6.75 -3.33 19.32
C ALA A 59 -7.38 -1.96 19.06
N SER A 60 -8.08 -1.39 20.06
CA SER A 60 -8.66 -0.04 20.00
C SER A 60 -7.59 1.02 19.75
N GLN A 61 -6.48 1.01 20.49
CA GLN A 61 -5.37 1.94 20.30
C GLN A 61 -4.79 1.85 18.87
N SER A 62 -4.65 0.63 18.34
CA SER A 62 -4.16 0.44 16.98
C SER A 62 -5.13 0.95 15.92
N VAL A 63 -6.43 0.73 16.10
CA VAL A 63 -7.48 1.25 15.20
C VAL A 63 -7.55 2.78 15.27
N GLN A 64 -7.48 3.38 16.45
CA GLN A 64 -7.44 4.85 16.60
C GLN A 64 -6.22 5.43 15.85
N ARG A 65 -5.08 4.77 15.91
CA ARG A 65 -3.90 5.20 15.14
C ARG A 65 -4.12 5.09 13.63
N LEU A 66 -4.81 4.04 13.16
CA LEU A 66 -5.19 3.94 11.74
C LEU A 66 -6.11 5.08 11.33
N ILE A 67 -7.14 5.40 12.15
CA ILE A 67 -8.06 6.52 11.92
C ILE A 67 -7.27 7.83 11.77
N GLN A 68 -6.39 8.13 12.73
CA GLN A 68 -5.58 9.34 12.71
C GLN A 68 -4.70 9.41 11.45
N LYS A 69 -3.99 8.33 11.11
CA LYS A 69 -3.11 8.28 9.95
C LYS A 69 -3.88 8.39 8.62
N THR A 70 -5.02 7.75 8.53
CA THR A 70 -5.89 7.87 7.35
C THR A 70 -6.37 9.31 7.19
N PHE A 71 -6.82 9.95 8.27
CA PHE A 71 -7.25 11.35 8.23
C PHE A 71 -6.12 12.31 7.84
N GLU A 72 -4.91 12.12 8.40
CA GLU A 72 -3.73 12.91 8.01
C GLU A 72 -3.47 12.79 6.50
N SER A 73 -3.49 11.56 5.98
CA SER A 73 -3.27 11.29 4.55
C SER A 73 -4.35 11.88 3.65
N LEU A 74 -5.63 11.83 4.07
CA LEU A 74 -6.75 12.43 3.34
C LEU A 74 -6.66 13.97 3.31
N ASN A 75 -6.27 14.60 4.41
CA ASN A 75 -6.13 16.05 4.49
C ASN A 75 -5.02 16.61 3.58
N GLU A 76 -3.95 15.85 3.36
CA GLU A 76 -2.89 16.27 2.45
C GLU A 76 -3.36 16.36 0.99
N LYS A 77 -4.49 15.72 0.64
CA LYS A 77 -4.98 15.58 -0.73
C LYS A 77 -6.48 15.88 -0.91
N VAL A 78 -7.04 16.76 -0.08
CA VAL A 78 -8.48 17.09 -0.05
C VAL A 78 -9.08 17.31 -1.44
N ASP A 79 -8.37 17.98 -2.34
CA ASP A 79 -8.84 18.30 -3.69
C ASP A 79 -9.07 17.05 -4.58
N ARG A 80 -8.45 15.92 -4.23
CA ARG A 80 -8.53 14.66 -5.00
C ARG A 80 -9.52 13.67 -4.43
N ILE A 81 -10.01 13.89 -3.22
CA ILE A 81 -10.87 12.96 -2.49
C ILE A 81 -12.33 13.12 -2.87
N SER A 82 -13.06 12.00 -2.99
CA SER A 82 -14.51 11.96 -3.12
C SER A 82 -15.15 11.49 -1.80
N ALA A 83 -15.89 12.38 -1.14
CA ALA A 83 -16.68 12.02 0.03
C ALA A 83 -17.81 11.02 -0.32
N GLU A 84 -18.32 11.08 -1.55
CA GLU A 84 -19.39 10.19 -2.03
C GLU A 84 -18.94 8.72 -2.07
N LYS A 85 -17.67 8.46 -2.39
CA LYS A 85 -17.10 7.11 -2.40
C LYS A 85 -17.17 6.41 -1.03
N LEU A 86 -17.17 7.13 0.09
CA LEU A 86 -17.32 6.50 1.41
C LEU A 86 -18.68 5.82 1.63
N ALA A 87 -19.71 6.21 0.88
CA ALA A 87 -21.01 5.57 0.92
C ALA A 87 -21.07 4.27 0.08
N GLU A 88 -20.06 4.01 -0.75
CA GLU A 88 -20.01 2.83 -1.60
C GLU A 88 -19.71 1.55 -0.78
N PRO A 89 -20.46 0.46 -0.98
CA PRO A 89 -20.30 -0.76 -0.17
C PRO A 89 -18.90 -1.38 -0.26
N ASP A 90 -18.26 -1.35 -1.42
CA ASP A 90 -16.91 -1.88 -1.66
C ASP A 90 -15.82 -1.04 -1.00
N VAL A 91 -16.00 0.29 -0.96
CA VAL A 91 -15.13 1.19 -0.19
C VAL A 91 -15.24 0.88 1.30
N GLN A 92 -16.46 0.76 1.82
CA GLN A 92 -16.68 0.38 3.22
C GLN A 92 -16.07 -0.99 3.54
N GLN A 93 -16.16 -1.95 2.62
CA GLN A 93 -15.51 -3.26 2.77
C GLN A 93 -13.99 -3.15 2.82
N THR A 94 -13.39 -2.27 2.01
CA THR A 94 -11.95 -2.01 2.03
C THR A 94 -11.51 -1.42 3.38
N PHE A 95 -12.24 -0.43 3.89
CA PHE A 95 -12.02 0.14 5.24
C PHE A 95 -12.17 -0.91 6.33
N ASN A 96 -13.22 -1.75 6.26
CA ASN A 96 -13.45 -2.84 7.18
C ASN A 96 -12.27 -3.83 7.21
N SER A 97 -11.74 -4.19 6.05
CA SER A 97 -10.57 -5.07 5.91
C SER A 97 -9.33 -4.49 6.59
N ALA A 98 -9.08 -3.20 6.44
CA ALA A 98 -7.99 -2.49 7.11
C ALA A 98 -8.17 -2.49 8.63
N VAL A 99 -9.36 -2.13 9.14
CA VAL A 99 -9.71 -2.13 10.57
C VAL A 99 -9.49 -3.52 11.17
N GLN A 100 -10.01 -4.57 10.54
CA GLN A 100 -9.81 -5.96 11.00
C GLN A 100 -8.34 -6.36 11.02
N GLY A 101 -7.58 -5.99 9.97
CA GLY A 101 -6.15 -6.25 9.86
C GLY A 101 -5.37 -5.62 11.00
N VAL A 102 -5.62 -4.34 11.27
CA VAL A 102 -4.95 -3.57 12.32
C VAL A 102 -5.37 -4.04 13.71
N ALA A 103 -6.65 -4.31 13.94
CA ALA A 103 -7.14 -4.81 15.21
C ALA A 103 -6.49 -6.15 15.61
N ARG A 104 -6.23 -7.02 14.64
CA ARG A 104 -5.60 -8.35 14.88
C ARG A 104 -4.09 -8.29 15.00
N LYS A 105 -3.41 -7.39 14.29
CA LYS A 105 -1.94 -7.35 14.15
C LYS A 105 -1.28 -6.18 14.87
N GLY A 106 -2.02 -5.15 15.23
CA GLY A 106 -1.48 -3.93 15.81
C GLY A 106 -0.48 -3.26 14.86
N GLU A 107 0.61 -2.77 15.39
CA GLU A 107 1.69 -2.11 14.64
C GLU A 107 2.29 -2.99 13.52
N LYS A 108 2.20 -4.32 13.66
CA LYS A 108 2.68 -5.26 12.63
C LYS A 108 1.84 -5.24 11.35
N ALA A 109 0.67 -4.59 11.36
CA ALA A 109 -0.18 -4.42 10.17
C ALA A 109 0.32 -3.36 9.19
N ASN A 110 1.41 -2.63 9.49
CA ASN A 110 1.91 -1.51 8.71
C ASN A 110 0.84 -0.41 8.50
N ILE A 111 0.43 0.20 9.61
CA ILE A 111 -0.68 1.16 9.69
C ILE A 111 -0.50 2.32 8.69
N ASP A 112 0.73 2.86 8.56
CA ASP A 112 0.99 3.96 7.63
C ASP A 112 0.77 3.58 6.16
N LEU A 113 1.10 2.34 5.77
CA LEU A 113 0.85 1.85 4.42
C LEU A 113 -0.65 1.65 4.19
N LEU A 114 -1.36 1.08 5.17
CA LEU A 114 -2.81 0.92 5.08
C LEU A 114 -3.51 2.27 4.96
N ALA A 115 -3.12 3.28 5.75
CA ALA A 115 -3.69 4.62 5.67
C ALA A 115 -3.53 5.24 4.27
N ASN A 116 -2.35 5.09 3.65
CA ASN A 116 -2.13 5.59 2.29
C ASN A 116 -2.94 4.81 1.25
N LEU A 117 -3.11 3.50 1.41
CA LEU A 117 -3.96 2.71 0.51
C LEU A 117 -5.44 3.11 0.64
N LEU A 118 -5.92 3.35 1.86
CA LEU A 118 -7.29 3.84 2.10
C LEU A 118 -7.51 5.24 1.50
N GLU A 119 -6.52 6.12 1.61
CA GLU A 119 -6.57 7.43 0.96
C GLU A 119 -6.68 7.27 -0.56
N MET A 120 -5.81 6.45 -1.17
CA MET A 120 -5.86 6.19 -2.61
C MET A 120 -7.20 5.59 -3.05
N ARG A 121 -7.85 4.74 -2.22
CA ARG A 121 -9.14 4.10 -2.52
C ARG A 121 -10.28 5.09 -2.71
N VAL A 122 -10.22 6.25 -2.07
CA VAL A 122 -11.25 7.30 -2.15
C VAL A 122 -10.88 8.46 -3.09
N GLU A 123 -9.80 8.35 -3.87
CA GLU A 123 -9.49 9.31 -4.93
C GLU A 123 -10.57 9.27 -6.03
N ARG A 124 -10.94 10.46 -6.58
CA ARG A 124 -12.07 10.64 -7.52
C ARG A 124 -11.87 9.93 -8.85
N ASP A 125 -10.64 9.99 -9.36
CA ASP A 125 -10.34 9.63 -10.76
C ASP A 125 -9.75 8.23 -10.90
N ASN A 126 -10.00 7.34 -9.95
CA ASN A 126 -9.58 5.94 -10.06
C ASN A 126 -10.43 5.19 -11.08
N SER A 127 -9.78 4.31 -11.85
CA SER A 127 -10.48 3.28 -12.60
C SER A 127 -11.00 2.17 -11.65
N ASP A 128 -12.05 1.47 -12.06
CA ASP A 128 -12.58 0.32 -11.32
C ASP A 128 -11.49 -0.75 -11.12
N PHE A 129 -10.63 -0.94 -12.14
CA PHE A 129 -9.53 -1.89 -12.06
C PHE A 129 -8.52 -1.50 -10.98
N PHE A 130 -8.13 -0.22 -10.92
CA PHE A 130 -7.20 0.25 -9.90
C PHE A 130 -7.79 0.15 -8.49
N ASP A 131 -9.07 0.46 -8.34
CA ASP A 131 -9.82 0.31 -7.08
C ASP A 131 -9.81 -1.14 -6.57
N ILE A 132 -10.05 -2.14 -7.45
CA ILE A 132 -9.92 -3.57 -7.13
C ILE A 132 -8.50 -3.91 -6.67
N CYS A 133 -7.48 -3.37 -7.34
CA CYS A 133 -6.08 -3.61 -6.99
C CYS A 133 -5.71 -3.05 -5.61
N ILE A 134 -6.29 -1.90 -5.22
CA ILE A 134 -6.11 -1.31 -3.89
C ILE A 134 -6.80 -2.17 -2.82
N GLU A 135 -8.03 -2.63 -3.07
CA GLU A 135 -8.76 -3.51 -2.15
C GLU A 135 -7.95 -4.78 -1.85
N GLU A 136 -7.45 -5.44 -2.88
CA GLU A 136 -6.58 -6.61 -2.73
C GLU A 136 -5.30 -6.26 -1.94
N ALA A 137 -4.66 -5.14 -2.23
CA ALA A 137 -3.47 -4.69 -1.52
C ALA A 137 -3.76 -4.49 -0.02
N VAL A 138 -4.89 -3.86 0.34
CA VAL A 138 -5.32 -3.67 1.74
C VAL A 138 -5.51 -5.01 2.44
N SER A 139 -6.09 -6.00 1.77
CA SER A 139 -6.30 -7.35 2.32
C SER A 139 -4.99 -8.12 2.59
N ILE A 140 -3.96 -7.83 1.81
CA ILE A 140 -2.65 -8.52 1.84
C ILE A 140 -1.73 -7.90 2.89
N VAL A 141 -1.67 -6.57 2.98
CA VAL A 141 -0.70 -5.83 3.83
C VAL A 141 -0.61 -6.35 5.27
N PRO A 142 -1.70 -6.64 6.01
CA PRO A 142 -1.60 -7.16 7.38
C PRO A 142 -0.97 -8.55 7.50
N LYS A 143 -0.83 -9.29 6.39
CA LYS A 143 -0.21 -10.62 6.35
C LYS A 143 1.29 -10.56 6.11
N LEU A 144 1.80 -9.41 5.62
CA LEU A 144 3.20 -9.24 5.25
C LEU A 144 4.06 -8.82 6.44
N THR A 145 5.26 -9.40 6.50
CA THR A 145 6.30 -8.98 7.44
C THR A 145 7.17 -7.88 6.82
N PRO A 146 7.95 -7.12 7.63
CA PRO A 146 8.79 -6.06 7.10
C PRO A 146 9.78 -6.50 6.01
N GLU A 147 10.35 -7.70 6.13
CA GLU A 147 11.24 -8.27 5.11
C GLU A 147 10.49 -8.67 3.83
N MET A 148 9.24 -9.12 3.91
CA MET A 148 8.41 -9.41 2.75
C MET A 148 8.06 -8.11 2.00
N ILE A 149 7.69 -7.07 2.73
CA ILE A 149 7.46 -5.73 2.17
C ILE A 149 8.73 -5.19 1.52
N GLY A 150 9.87 -5.33 2.21
CA GLY A 150 11.17 -4.97 1.64
C GLY A 150 11.45 -5.68 0.31
N ALA A 151 11.11 -6.97 0.21
CA ALA A 151 11.26 -7.72 -1.03
C ALA A 151 10.36 -7.19 -2.15
N LEU A 152 9.07 -6.91 -1.88
CA LEU A 152 8.16 -6.34 -2.88
C LEU A 152 8.71 -5.02 -3.45
N VAL A 153 9.13 -4.10 -2.57
CA VAL A 153 9.67 -2.79 -2.97
C VAL A 153 10.96 -2.95 -3.77
N THR A 154 11.87 -3.81 -3.31
CA THR A 154 13.15 -4.06 -4.00
C THR A 154 12.91 -4.66 -5.39
N ILE A 155 12.00 -5.63 -5.52
CA ILE A 155 11.66 -6.25 -6.80
C ILE A 155 11.06 -5.21 -7.75
N GLN A 156 10.10 -4.42 -7.28
CA GLN A 156 9.46 -3.40 -8.11
C GLN A 156 10.49 -2.39 -8.60
N PHE A 157 11.38 -1.94 -7.72
CA PHE A 157 12.41 -0.97 -8.07
C PHE A 157 13.41 -1.53 -9.09
N VAL A 158 13.96 -2.71 -8.83
CA VAL A 158 15.00 -3.32 -9.68
C VAL A 158 14.46 -3.72 -11.06
N LYS A 159 13.26 -4.33 -11.11
CA LYS A 159 12.70 -4.86 -12.37
C LYS A 159 12.05 -3.80 -13.24
N HIS A 160 11.30 -2.90 -12.63
CA HIS A 160 10.30 -2.10 -13.35
C HIS A 160 10.59 -0.60 -13.39
N LEU A 161 11.52 -0.11 -12.55
CA LEU A 161 11.88 1.31 -12.59
C LEU A 161 13.20 1.51 -13.34
N THR A 162 13.17 2.45 -14.26
CA THR A 162 14.36 2.89 -15.00
C THR A 162 14.63 4.36 -14.66
N VAL A 163 15.87 4.64 -14.26
CA VAL A 163 16.32 6.00 -14.03
C VAL A 163 16.95 6.49 -15.33
N PRO A 164 16.38 7.49 -16.02
CA PRO A 164 16.99 8.06 -17.21
C PRO A 164 18.39 8.58 -16.90
N ASP A 165 19.34 8.34 -17.80
CA ASP A 165 20.71 8.88 -17.79
C ASP A 165 21.57 8.54 -16.55
N GLY A 166 21.08 7.71 -15.64
CA GLY A 166 21.82 7.31 -14.43
C GLY A 166 22.05 8.43 -13.40
N VAL A 167 21.49 9.63 -13.65
CA VAL A 167 21.64 10.78 -12.74
C VAL A 167 20.88 10.50 -11.44
N GLY A 168 21.60 10.62 -10.30
CA GLY A 168 21.01 10.34 -8.98
C GLY A 168 20.81 8.86 -8.66
N LEU A 169 21.33 7.95 -9.49
CA LEU A 169 21.13 6.52 -9.38
C LEU A 169 21.58 5.97 -8.01
N GLU A 170 22.79 6.33 -7.56
CA GLU A 170 23.30 5.89 -6.26
C GLU A 170 22.44 6.43 -5.10
N GLN A 171 22.00 7.68 -5.17
CA GLN A 171 21.14 8.27 -4.14
C GLN A 171 19.80 7.53 -4.04
N MET A 172 19.21 7.16 -5.18
CA MET A 172 17.98 6.37 -5.19
C MET A 172 18.21 4.97 -4.61
N TYR A 173 19.28 4.28 -5.04
CA TYR A 173 19.65 2.98 -4.49
C TYR A 173 20.04 3.04 -3.01
N ALA A 174 20.64 4.12 -2.54
CA ALA A 174 20.94 4.31 -1.12
C ALA A 174 19.66 4.35 -0.27
N VAL A 175 18.62 5.04 -0.74
CA VAL A 175 17.30 5.04 -0.09
C VAL A 175 16.70 3.62 -0.12
N ILE A 176 16.68 2.97 -1.28
CA ILE A 176 16.12 1.62 -1.44
C ILE A 176 16.86 0.61 -0.56
N TYR A 177 18.19 0.65 -0.54
CA TYR A 177 18.97 -0.25 0.29
C TYR A 177 18.69 -0.05 1.77
N ARG A 178 18.73 1.20 2.26
CA ARG A 178 18.53 1.53 3.66
C ARG A 178 17.14 1.16 4.15
N GLU A 179 16.10 1.53 3.40
CA GLU A 179 14.71 1.40 3.86
C GLU A 179 14.10 0.03 3.60
N TYR A 180 14.53 -0.66 2.53
CA TYR A 180 13.86 -1.87 2.05
C TYR A 180 14.80 -3.05 1.81
N ALA A 181 15.80 -2.93 0.93
CA ALA A 181 16.58 -4.07 0.49
C ALA A 181 17.37 -4.71 1.65
N SER A 182 17.92 -3.92 2.58
CA SER A 182 18.63 -4.44 3.74
C SER A 182 17.77 -5.39 4.60
N LYS A 183 16.47 -5.21 4.64
CA LYS A 183 15.51 -6.08 5.35
C LYS A 183 15.37 -7.44 4.68
N CYS A 184 15.64 -7.51 3.37
CA CYS A 184 15.58 -8.76 2.62
C CYS A 184 16.65 -9.79 3.05
N ARG A 185 17.64 -9.39 3.86
CA ARG A 185 18.61 -10.34 4.43
C ARG A 185 17.94 -11.49 5.18
N GLU A 186 16.81 -11.19 5.82
CA GLU A 186 16.03 -12.14 6.60
C GLU A 186 15.04 -12.96 5.75
N ILE A 187 14.94 -12.67 4.43
CA ILE A 187 14.02 -13.40 3.57
C ILE A 187 14.56 -14.80 3.28
N THR A 188 13.71 -15.78 3.41
CA THR A 188 13.98 -17.18 3.06
C THR A 188 13.15 -17.60 1.85
N LEU A 189 13.52 -18.70 1.21
CA LEU A 189 12.74 -19.28 0.12
C LEU A 189 11.28 -19.52 0.52
N THR A 190 11.05 -20.03 1.74
CA THR A 190 9.70 -20.23 2.27
C THR A 190 8.92 -18.93 2.36
N ARG A 191 9.54 -17.86 2.87
CA ARG A 191 8.89 -16.53 2.96
C ARG A 191 8.60 -15.95 1.57
N SER A 192 9.49 -16.13 0.60
CA SER A 192 9.23 -15.71 -0.79
C SER A 192 8.02 -16.45 -1.39
N ARG A 193 7.92 -17.76 -1.18
CA ARG A 193 6.73 -18.54 -1.59
C ARG A 193 5.47 -18.13 -0.84
N THR A 194 5.59 -17.75 0.43
CA THR A 194 4.47 -17.26 1.24
C THR A 194 3.95 -15.91 0.72
N ILE A 195 4.80 -15.03 0.20
CA ILE A 195 4.37 -13.80 -0.48
C ILE A 195 3.41 -14.15 -1.64
N ALA A 196 3.77 -15.15 -2.44
CA ALA A 196 2.91 -15.62 -3.53
C ALA A 196 1.59 -16.21 -3.01
N SER A 197 1.63 -17.00 -1.94
CA SER A 197 0.41 -17.58 -1.32
C SER A 197 -0.53 -16.50 -0.75
N PHE A 198 -0.01 -15.35 -0.36
CA PHE A 198 -0.83 -14.22 0.12
C PHE A 198 -1.42 -13.38 -1.02
N GLY A 199 -1.08 -13.69 -2.28
CA GLY A 199 -1.59 -12.99 -3.45
C GLY A 199 -0.74 -11.80 -3.89
N ALA A 200 0.40 -11.51 -3.25
CA ALA A 200 1.26 -10.39 -3.62
C ALA A 200 2.18 -10.67 -4.83
N GLY A 201 2.16 -11.87 -5.37
CA GLY A 201 2.97 -12.25 -6.54
C GLY A 201 2.82 -13.71 -6.92
N THR A 202 3.63 -14.14 -7.87
CA THR A 202 3.76 -15.53 -8.30
C THR A 202 5.22 -15.96 -8.18
N TYR A 203 5.46 -17.11 -7.55
CA TYR A 203 6.80 -17.66 -7.45
C TYR A 203 7.09 -18.56 -8.65
N MET A 204 8.13 -18.24 -9.41
CA MET A 204 8.53 -18.94 -10.60
C MET A 204 9.84 -19.70 -10.37
N ASN A 205 9.93 -20.93 -10.85
CA ASN A 205 11.17 -21.70 -10.79
C ASN A 205 12.03 -21.46 -12.05
N ILE A 206 12.53 -20.22 -12.18
CA ILE A 206 13.40 -19.79 -13.27
C ILE A 206 14.86 -19.78 -12.84
N MET A 207 15.76 -19.99 -13.79
CA MET A 207 17.20 -19.79 -13.54
C MET A 207 17.47 -18.30 -13.37
N GLY A 208 18.30 -17.95 -12.37
CA GLY A 208 18.74 -16.57 -12.16
C GLY A 208 19.74 -16.16 -13.25
N SER A 209 19.72 -14.89 -13.59
CA SER A 209 20.79 -14.22 -14.33
C SER A 209 21.59 -13.36 -13.33
N ASP A 210 22.82 -13.06 -13.67
CA ASP A 210 23.59 -12.03 -12.97
C ASP A 210 22.91 -10.66 -13.22
N THR A 211 22.20 -10.17 -12.21
CA THR A 211 21.43 -8.93 -12.32
C THR A 211 22.35 -7.73 -12.52
N LEU A 212 23.56 -7.75 -11.95
CA LEU A 212 24.54 -6.68 -12.15
C LEU A 212 25.01 -6.62 -13.61
N SER A 213 25.26 -7.77 -14.25
CA SER A 213 25.61 -7.82 -15.67
C SER A 213 24.47 -7.32 -16.58
N THR A 214 23.23 -7.71 -16.26
CA THR A 214 22.02 -7.20 -16.95
C THR A 214 21.88 -5.69 -16.77
N PHE A 215 22.12 -5.20 -15.57
CA PHE A 215 22.10 -3.78 -15.26
C PHE A 215 23.14 -2.99 -16.05
N LYS A 216 24.39 -3.50 -16.16
CA LYS A 216 25.45 -2.89 -16.97
C LYS A 216 25.06 -2.78 -18.44
N ALA A 217 24.40 -3.79 -18.99
CA ALA A 217 23.90 -3.75 -20.37
C ALA A 217 22.84 -2.64 -20.56
N LYS A 218 22.04 -2.36 -19.54
CA LYS A 218 21.04 -1.30 -19.55
C LYS A 218 21.65 0.11 -19.45
N TYR A 219 22.83 0.21 -18.81
CA TYR A 219 23.57 1.47 -18.62
C TYR A 219 24.98 1.36 -19.19
N PRO A 220 25.16 1.39 -20.52
CA PRO A 220 26.45 1.14 -21.17
C PRO A 220 27.55 2.18 -20.86
N THR A 221 27.18 3.31 -20.29
CA THR A 221 28.14 4.33 -19.79
C THR A 221 28.92 3.87 -18.55
N LEU A 222 28.50 2.80 -17.89
CA LEU A 222 29.18 2.21 -16.75
C LEU A 222 30.17 1.12 -17.23
N ASN A 223 31.39 1.53 -17.59
CA ASN A 223 32.31 0.73 -18.39
C ASN A 223 33.07 -0.38 -17.66
N SER A 224 33.25 -0.34 -16.35
CA SER A 224 33.95 -1.38 -15.58
C SER A 224 33.27 -1.78 -14.29
N GLN A 225 33.51 -3.02 -13.82
CA GLN A 225 32.90 -3.49 -12.58
C GLN A 225 33.46 -2.78 -11.35
N SER A 226 34.76 -2.49 -11.35
CA SER A 226 35.41 -1.76 -10.27
C SER A 226 34.87 -0.33 -10.15
N ASP A 227 34.65 0.33 -11.28
CA ASP A 227 34.11 1.69 -11.30
C ASP A 227 32.68 1.74 -10.76
N ILE A 228 31.85 0.72 -11.09
CA ILE A 228 30.49 0.61 -10.56
C ILE A 228 30.51 0.37 -9.05
N GLU A 229 31.35 -0.53 -8.56
CA GLU A 229 31.45 -0.83 -7.13
C GLU A 229 31.92 0.38 -6.31
N ALA A 230 32.83 1.17 -6.86
CA ALA A 230 33.33 2.38 -6.22
C ALA A 230 32.33 3.55 -6.29
N ALA A 231 31.68 3.73 -7.44
CA ALA A 231 30.78 4.87 -7.66
C ALA A 231 29.35 4.61 -7.16
N PHE A 232 28.90 3.34 -7.09
CA PHE A 232 27.52 2.96 -6.80
C PHE A 232 27.42 1.83 -5.76
N PRO A 233 27.97 1.99 -4.55
CA PRO A 233 28.04 0.92 -3.55
C PRO A 233 26.66 0.43 -3.10
N SER A 234 25.65 1.32 -2.98
CA SER A 234 24.30 0.93 -2.58
C SER A 234 23.57 0.17 -3.69
N LEU A 235 23.78 0.55 -4.93
CA LEU A 235 23.29 -0.18 -6.09
C LEU A 235 23.84 -1.60 -6.09
N VAL A 236 25.16 -1.75 -6.01
CA VAL A 236 25.81 -3.07 -6.02
C VAL A 236 25.34 -3.92 -4.85
N ALA A 237 25.26 -3.34 -3.65
CA ALA A 237 24.75 -4.05 -2.46
C ALA A 237 23.31 -4.53 -2.65
N THR A 238 22.45 -3.70 -3.27
CA THR A 238 21.06 -4.06 -3.56
C THR A 238 20.97 -5.20 -4.56
N LEU A 239 21.71 -5.12 -5.69
CA LEU A 239 21.66 -6.13 -6.73
C LEU A 239 22.26 -7.47 -6.27
N ARG A 240 23.33 -7.44 -5.49
CA ARG A 240 23.90 -8.66 -4.88
C ARG A 240 22.89 -9.34 -3.96
N LEU A 241 22.22 -8.57 -3.10
CA LEU A 241 21.21 -9.11 -2.20
C LEU A 241 19.99 -9.62 -2.98
N TYR A 242 19.60 -8.93 -4.05
CA TYR A 242 18.53 -9.36 -4.95
C TYR A 242 18.81 -10.75 -5.57
N ASP A 243 20.04 -10.98 -6.04
CA ASP A 243 20.46 -12.26 -6.60
C ASP A 243 20.64 -13.34 -5.52
N GLU A 244 21.32 -13.02 -4.41
CA GLU A 244 21.54 -13.93 -3.28
C GLU A 244 20.20 -14.47 -2.72
N LYS A 245 19.23 -13.61 -2.57
CA LYS A 245 17.90 -13.99 -2.07
C LYS A 245 16.95 -14.49 -3.16
N GLN A 246 17.43 -14.61 -4.39
CA GLN A 246 16.68 -15.10 -5.55
C GLN A 246 15.34 -14.35 -5.76
N LEU A 247 15.35 -13.04 -5.51
CA LEU A 247 14.15 -12.20 -5.62
C LEU A 247 13.62 -12.13 -7.06
N HIS A 248 14.48 -12.38 -8.07
CA HIS A 248 14.08 -12.52 -9.47
C HIS A 248 13.03 -13.61 -9.72
N LYS A 249 12.95 -14.62 -8.83
CA LYS A 249 11.96 -15.71 -8.93
C LYS A 249 10.56 -15.31 -8.49
N LEU A 250 10.40 -14.17 -7.85
CA LEU A 250 9.10 -13.63 -7.49
C LEU A 250 8.69 -12.58 -8.53
N ASP A 251 7.58 -12.84 -9.21
CA ASP A 251 6.93 -11.85 -10.06
C ASP A 251 5.74 -11.25 -9.31
N LEU A 252 5.66 -9.91 -9.27
CA LEU A 252 4.66 -9.24 -8.46
C LEU A 252 3.28 -9.30 -9.13
N SER A 253 2.26 -9.62 -8.36
CA SER A 253 0.87 -9.38 -8.76
C SER A 253 0.61 -7.87 -8.85
N VAL A 254 -0.52 -7.48 -9.41
CA VAL A 254 -0.89 -6.07 -9.46
C VAL A 254 -1.02 -5.48 -8.06
N ALA A 255 -1.64 -6.21 -7.12
CA ALA A 255 -1.71 -5.82 -5.71
C ALA A 255 -0.31 -5.68 -5.07
N GLY A 256 0.61 -6.60 -5.35
CA GLY A 256 2.00 -6.51 -4.91
C GLY A 256 2.73 -5.27 -5.46
N LYS A 257 2.46 -4.91 -6.72
CA LYS A 257 2.97 -3.68 -7.33
C LYS A 257 2.38 -2.43 -6.68
N VAL A 258 1.07 -2.39 -6.42
CA VAL A 258 0.40 -1.29 -5.71
C VAL A 258 1.04 -1.07 -4.34
N ILE A 259 1.25 -2.13 -3.56
CA ILE A 259 1.93 -2.06 -2.25
C ILE A 259 3.33 -1.43 -2.40
N ALA A 260 4.12 -1.93 -3.34
CA ALA A 260 5.48 -1.45 -3.54
C ALA A 260 5.54 0.00 -4.04
N LEU A 261 4.70 0.36 -5.02
CA LEU A 261 4.64 1.71 -5.60
C LEU A 261 4.14 2.75 -4.58
N THR A 262 3.18 2.40 -3.73
CA THR A 262 2.71 3.27 -2.64
C THR A 262 3.85 3.62 -1.67
N LEU A 263 4.72 2.67 -1.36
CA LEU A 263 5.89 2.91 -0.52
C LEU A 263 6.99 3.68 -1.24
N LEU A 264 7.21 3.39 -2.51
CA LEU A 264 8.19 4.11 -3.34
C LEU A 264 7.82 5.59 -3.52
N ARG A 265 6.53 5.90 -3.71
CA ARG A 265 6.02 7.27 -3.84
C ARG A 265 6.40 8.17 -2.65
N ARG A 266 6.54 7.61 -1.44
CA ARG A 266 6.99 8.37 -0.25
C ARG A 266 8.39 8.97 -0.41
N HIS A 267 9.26 8.28 -1.12
CA HIS A 267 10.65 8.71 -1.34
C HIS A 267 10.84 9.37 -2.70
N PHE A 268 10.00 9.00 -3.66
CA PHE A 268 10.05 9.44 -5.04
C PHE A 268 8.66 9.93 -5.47
N PRO A 269 8.28 11.18 -5.14
CA PRO A 269 6.91 11.70 -5.40
C PRO A 269 6.50 11.73 -6.88
N VAL A 270 7.47 11.62 -7.80
CA VAL A 270 7.21 11.49 -9.24
C VAL A 270 6.56 10.15 -9.61
N ILE A 271 6.67 9.15 -8.74
CA ILE A 271 6.02 7.85 -8.94
C ILE A 271 4.53 7.99 -8.69
N ASP A 272 3.75 7.79 -9.74
CA ASP A 272 2.30 7.66 -9.66
C ASP A 272 1.91 6.18 -9.79
N PRO A 273 1.43 5.55 -8.70
CA PRO A 273 1.02 4.15 -8.75
C PRO A 273 -0.07 3.88 -9.79
N LYS A 274 -1.02 4.80 -9.97
CA LYS A 274 -2.10 4.68 -10.93
C LYS A 274 -1.57 4.62 -12.36
N ALA A 275 -0.74 5.59 -12.75
CA ALA A 275 -0.17 5.66 -14.10
C ALA A 275 0.75 4.48 -14.45
N LEU A 276 1.23 3.72 -13.45
CA LEU A 276 2.10 2.55 -13.64
C LEU A 276 1.35 1.21 -13.59
N ILE A 277 0.07 1.23 -13.22
CA ILE A 277 -0.79 0.06 -13.11
C ILE A 277 -1.84 0.02 -14.22
N ASP A 278 -2.51 1.15 -14.49
CA ASP A 278 -3.46 1.36 -15.58
C ASP A 278 -2.73 1.66 -16.90
#